data_541221129b06d3a1c76abc3021bba7ec
#
_entry.id   541221129b06d3a1c76abc3021bba7ec
#
_cell.length_a   1.000
_cell.length_b   1.000
_cell.length_c   1.000
_cell.angle_alpha   90.00
_cell.angle_beta   90.00
_cell.angle_gamma   90.00
#
_symmetry.space_group_name_H-M   'P 1'
#
loop_
_entity.id
_entity.type
_entity.pdbx_description
1 polymer ?
#
loop_
_entity_poly.entity_id
_entity_poly.type
_entity_poly.pdbx_seq_one_letter_code
_entity_poly.pdbx_strand_id
1 'polypeptide(L)'
;MSLNLDVMDITNLSEYDLVYIDTPYISSKGSTVDYYGFYHFLEGMLIYDEWEDNIDYKSKHNRLIPKKNVWNDKKAITNEFDKLINKYQDNTLVISYRSDGIPSKEKLEEIISQYKSNVSVKTYGNYRYALSKNKKDEELLFIGE
;
A
#
# COMPACT_ATOMS: atom_id res chain seq x y z
N MET A 1 13.77 1.22 15.19
CA MET A 1 12.61 0.70 15.98
C MET A 1 11.57 0.21 14.98
N SER A 2 10.96 -0.95 15.19
CA SER A 2 9.85 -1.45 14.36
C SER A 2 8.58 -1.48 15.19
N LEU A 3 7.48 -0.99 14.62
CA LEU A 3 6.17 -0.96 15.27
C LEU A 3 5.20 -1.81 14.45
N ASN A 4 4.39 -2.63 15.12
CA ASN A 4 3.28 -3.34 14.51
C ASN A 4 1.97 -2.63 14.90
N LEU A 5 1.71 -1.50 14.26
CA LEU A 5 0.56 -0.63 14.52
C LEU A 5 -0.16 -0.32 13.21
N ASP A 6 -1.45 0.02 13.31
CA ASP A 6 -2.13 0.71 12.23
C ASP A 6 -1.44 2.06 11.99
N VAL A 7 -1.22 2.41 10.74
CA VAL A 7 -0.56 3.66 10.36
C VAL A 7 -1.31 4.89 10.89
N MET A 8 -2.62 4.75 11.11
CA MET A 8 -3.46 5.82 11.67
C MET A 8 -3.31 5.95 13.19
N ASP A 9 -2.74 4.96 13.88
CA ASP A 9 -2.50 4.97 15.33
C ASP A 9 -1.10 5.49 15.70
N ILE A 10 -0.22 5.71 14.71
CA ILE A 10 1.10 6.27 14.95
C ILE A 10 0.96 7.72 15.44
N THR A 11 1.60 8.02 16.58
CA THR A 11 1.65 9.35 17.21
C THR A 11 3.05 9.95 17.05
N ASN A 12 3.26 11.16 17.57
CA ASN A 12 4.55 11.87 17.58
C ASN A 12 5.09 12.15 16.17
N LEU A 13 4.22 12.56 15.26
CA LEU A 13 4.56 12.79 13.85
C LEU A 13 5.61 13.88 13.66
N SER A 14 5.68 14.85 14.57
CA SER A 14 6.68 15.94 14.57
C SER A 14 8.13 15.48 14.83
N GLU A 15 8.32 14.23 15.24
CA GLU A 15 9.65 13.65 15.42
C GLU A 15 10.29 13.18 14.10
N TYR A 16 9.52 13.15 13.00
CA TYR A 16 9.97 12.65 11.72
C TYR A 16 10.03 13.78 10.69
N ASP A 17 11.17 13.93 10.04
CA ASP A 17 11.35 14.89 8.95
C ASP A 17 10.69 14.40 7.65
N LEU A 18 10.67 13.09 7.45
CA LEU A 18 10.19 12.43 6.23
C LEU A 18 9.39 11.18 6.54
N VAL A 19 8.29 11.00 5.83
CA VAL A 19 7.46 9.79 5.87
C VAL A 19 7.48 9.12 4.51
N TYR A 20 8.02 7.90 4.45
CA TYR A 20 8.00 7.06 3.26
C TYR A 20 6.80 6.13 3.31
N ILE A 21 5.95 6.22 2.28
CA ILE A 21 4.71 5.47 2.17
C ILE A 21 4.85 4.44 1.04
N ASP A 22 4.74 3.16 1.41
CA ASP A 22 4.77 2.01 0.49
C ASP A 22 3.57 1.12 0.78
N THR A 23 2.43 1.47 0.20
CA THR A 23 1.16 0.77 0.39
C THR A 23 1.05 -0.45 -0.51
N PRO A 24 0.18 -1.43 -0.19
CA PRO A 24 -0.24 -2.41 -1.17
C PRO A 24 -0.84 -1.74 -2.41
N TYR A 25 -0.54 -2.26 -3.59
CA TYR A 25 -0.99 -1.68 -4.85
C TYR A 25 -2.22 -2.39 -5.40
N ILE A 26 -3.16 -1.60 -5.89
CA ILE A 26 -4.28 -2.09 -6.70
C ILE A 26 -4.01 -1.68 -8.14
N SER A 27 -3.93 -2.66 -9.06
CA SER A 27 -3.79 -2.34 -10.47
C SER A 27 -5.10 -1.81 -11.06
N SER A 28 -5.04 -1.06 -12.17
CA SER A 28 -6.22 -0.59 -12.91
C SER A 28 -7.18 -1.73 -13.30
N LYS A 29 -6.65 -2.93 -13.53
CA LYS A 29 -7.43 -4.16 -13.78
C LYS A 29 -8.05 -4.74 -12.50
N GLY A 30 -7.69 -4.19 -11.35
CA GLY A 30 -8.20 -4.58 -10.04
C GLY A 30 -7.56 -5.79 -9.42
N SER A 31 -6.40 -6.17 -9.90
CA SER A 31 -5.55 -7.11 -9.19
C SER A 31 -4.96 -6.41 -7.97
N THR A 32 -5.16 -6.99 -6.82
CA THR A 32 -4.57 -6.53 -5.56
C THR A 32 -3.43 -7.45 -5.18
N VAL A 33 -2.44 -6.92 -4.49
CA VAL A 33 -1.43 -7.73 -3.82
C VAL A 33 -1.92 -7.96 -2.40
N ASP A 34 -2.49 -9.13 -2.17
CA ASP A 34 -2.89 -9.57 -0.83
C ASP A 34 -1.68 -10.24 -0.15
N TYR A 35 -0.87 -9.43 0.53
CA TYR A 35 0.31 -9.94 1.24
C TYR A 35 -0.05 -10.98 2.29
N TYR A 36 -1.17 -10.82 3.00
CA TYR A 36 -1.63 -11.81 3.96
C TYR A 36 -1.93 -13.17 3.30
N GLY A 37 -2.57 -13.15 2.14
CA GLY A 37 -2.81 -14.36 1.35
C GLY A 37 -1.57 -14.94 0.70
N PHE A 38 -0.63 -14.10 0.24
CA PHE A 38 0.63 -14.57 -0.37
C PHE A 38 1.59 -15.17 0.65
N TYR A 39 1.70 -14.56 1.82
CA TYR A 39 2.56 -15.02 2.90
C TYR A 39 1.82 -15.83 3.96
N HIS A 40 0.70 -16.45 3.58
CA HIS A 40 -0.18 -17.20 4.49
C HIS A 40 0.54 -18.22 5.37
N PHE A 41 1.65 -18.81 4.90
CA PHE A 41 2.44 -19.75 5.69
C PHE A 41 3.15 -19.03 6.86
N LEU A 42 3.78 -17.89 6.59
CA LEU A 42 4.45 -17.08 7.62
C LEU A 42 3.45 -16.49 8.60
N GLU A 43 2.34 -16.00 8.10
CA GLU A 43 1.23 -15.49 8.92
C GLU A 43 0.63 -16.59 9.81
N GLY A 44 0.46 -17.80 9.28
CA GLY A 44 0.01 -18.97 10.04
C GLY A 44 0.98 -19.37 11.14
N MET A 45 2.29 -19.28 10.90
CA MET A 45 3.30 -19.54 11.95
C MET A 45 3.17 -18.55 13.13
N LEU A 46 2.77 -17.30 12.89
CA LEU A 46 2.60 -16.31 13.96
C LEU A 46 1.36 -16.58 14.82
N ILE A 47 0.39 -17.32 14.29
CA ILE A 47 -0.85 -17.71 14.99
C ILE A 47 -0.94 -19.25 15.09
N TYR A 48 0.17 -19.90 15.39
CA TYR A 48 0.32 -21.36 15.27
C TYR A 48 -0.79 -22.15 15.96
N ASP A 49 -1.18 -21.75 17.17
CA ASP A 49 -2.20 -22.43 17.96
C ASP A 49 -3.62 -22.24 17.38
N GLU A 50 -3.84 -21.21 16.58
CA GLU A 50 -5.12 -20.88 15.94
C GLU A 50 -5.11 -21.17 14.43
N TRP A 51 -3.97 -21.63 13.90
CA TRP A 51 -3.76 -21.76 12.45
C TRP A 51 -4.80 -22.67 11.78
N GLU A 52 -5.09 -23.82 12.37
CA GLU A 52 -6.03 -24.80 11.81
C GLU A 52 -7.44 -24.21 11.62
N ASP A 53 -7.91 -23.41 12.58
CA ASP A 53 -9.23 -22.77 12.53
C ASP A 53 -9.29 -21.64 11.51
N ASN A 54 -8.13 -21.12 11.09
CA ASN A 54 -8.03 -20.02 10.13
C ASN A 54 -7.71 -20.47 8.70
N ILE A 55 -7.69 -21.77 8.40
CA ILE A 55 -7.43 -22.30 7.06
C ILE A 55 -8.68 -22.24 6.18
N ASP A 56 -8.57 -21.68 5.00
CA ASP A 56 -9.53 -21.79 3.92
C ASP A 56 -9.35 -23.11 3.16
N TYR A 57 -9.96 -24.17 3.66
CA TYR A 57 -9.92 -25.50 3.06
C TYR A 57 -10.58 -25.58 1.66
N LYS A 58 -11.29 -24.53 1.22
CA LYS A 58 -11.83 -24.43 -0.15
C LYS A 58 -10.79 -23.93 -1.13
N SER A 59 -9.72 -23.32 -0.64
CA SER A 59 -8.62 -22.87 -1.49
C SER A 59 -7.70 -24.03 -1.84
N LYS A 60 -7.19 -24.05 -3.09
CA LYS A 60 -6.28 -25.10 -3.57
C LYS A 60 -5.00 -25.23 -2.73
N HIS A 61 -4.59 -24.14 -2.10
CA HIS A 61 -3.32 -24.04 -1.37
C HIS A 61 -3.52 -24.04 0.16
N ASN A 62 -4.73 -24.29 0.65
CA ASN A 62 -5.06 -24.24 2.08
C ASN A 62 -4.53 -22.96 2.74
N ARG A 63 -4.71 -21.82 2.05
CA ARG A 63 -4.26 -20.51 2.54
C ARG A 63 -5.12 -20.09 3.74
N LEU A 64 -4.65 -19.08 4.47
CA LEU A 64 -5.48 -18.46 5.50
C LEU A 64 -6.73 -17.83 4.90
N ILE A 65 -7.80 -17.79 5.68
CA ILE A 65 -9.06 -17.12 5.34
C ILE A 65 -8.74 -15.63 5.08
N PRO A 66 -9.08 -15.07 3.90
CA PRO A 66 -8.76 -13.71 3.55
C PRO A 66 -9.32 -12.69 4.55
N LYS A 67 -8.49 -11.77 5.00
CA LYS A 67 -8.90 -10.64 5.83
C LYS A 67 -9.26 -9.45 4.95
N LYS A 68 -10.36 -8.75 5.29
CA LYS A 68 -10.68 -7.49 4.63
C LYS A 68 -9.61 -6.46 4.97
N ASN A 69 -9.10 -5.80 3.93
CA ASN A 69 -8.14 -4.72 4.06
C ASN A 69 -8.59 -3.56 3.18
N VAL A 70 -8.73 -2.37 3.75
CA VAL A 70 -9.14 -1.16 3.04
C VAL A 70 -8.17 -0.79 1.90
N TRP A 71 -6.89 -1.12 2.06
CA TRP A 71 -5.86 -0.92 1.04
C TRP A 71 -5.98 -1.86 -0.17
N ASN A 72 -6.84 -2.89 -0.08
CA ASN A 72 -7.19 -3.81 -1.16
C ASN A 72 -8.59 -3.55 -1.72
N ASP A 73 -9.30 -2.55 -1.20
CA ASP A 73 -10.64 -2.17 -1.68
C ASP A 73 -10.56 -0.98 -2.63
N LYS A 74 -10.89 -1.22 -3.91
CA LYS A 74 -10.89 -0.21 -4.96
C LYS A 74 -11.77 1.01 -4.67
N LYS A 75 -12.84 0.84 -3.90
CA LYS A 75 -13.77 1.93 -3.58
C LYS A 75 -13.26 2.76 -2.41
N ALA A 76 -12.53 2.13 -1.50
CA ALA A 76 -12.02 2.77 -0.29
C ALA A 76 -10.65 3.42 -0.50
N ILE A 77 -9.77 2.83 -1.31
CA ILE A 77 -8.35 3.16 -1.40
C ILE A 77 -8.07 4.66 -1.63
N THR A 78 -8.86 5.32 -2.48
CA THR A 78 -8.68 6.74 -2.77
C THR A 78 -8.90 7.61 -1.53
N ASN A 79 -9.93 7.28 -0.76
CA ASN A 79 -10.23 7.98 0.49
C ASN A 79 -9.21 7.64 1.60
N GLU A 80 -8.66 6.43 1.59
CA GLU A 80 -7.61 6.07 2.55
C GLU A 80 -6.30 6.81 2.26
N PHE A 81 -5.94 7.03 0.99
CA PHE A 81 -4.83 7.90 0.63
C PHE A 81 -5.05 9.34 1.09
N ASP A 82 -6.24 9.88 0.90
CA ASP A 82 -6.59 11.24 1.36
C ASP A 82 -6.40 11.38 2.88
N LYS A 83 -6.96 10.46 3.66
CA LYS A 83 -6.79 10.44 5.12
C LYS A 83 -5.32 10.31 5.53
N LEU A 84 -4.57 9.42 4.87
CA LEU A 84 -3.17 9.17 5.19
C LEU A 84 -2.32 10.41 4.91
N ILE A 85 -2.50 11.04 3.75
CA ILE A 85 -1.77 12.23 3.34
C ILE A 85 -2.12 13.42 4.25
N ASN A 86 -3.41 13.59 4.59
CA ASN A 86 -3.84 14.59 5.55
C ASN A 86 -3.18 14.40 6.93
N LYS A 87 -3.12 13.16 7.41
CA LYS A 87 -2.48 12.85 8.70
C LYS A 87 -1.02 13.30 8.74
N TYR A 88 -0.29 13.11 7.67
CA TYR A 88 1.15 13.40 7.57
C TYR A 88 1.45 14.68 6.78
N GLN A 89 0.49 15.60 6.72
CA GLN A 89 0.62 16.82 5.92
C GLN A 89 1.77 17.74 6.34
N ASP A 90 2.21 17.68 7.59
CA ASP A 90 3.30 18.50 8.12
C ASP A 90 4.70 17.90 7.88
N ASN A 91 4.77 16.65 7.41
CA ASN A 91 6.03 15.95 7.12
C ASN A 91 6.35 16.00 5.62
N THR A 92 7.61 15.92 5.23
CA THR A 92 7.95 15.61 3.83
C THR A 92 7.43 14.22 3.50
N LEU A 93 6.59 14.10 2.47
CA LEU A 93 6.02 12.83 2.03
C LEU A 93 6.77 12.28 0.83
N VAL A 94 7.10 11.00 0.88
CA VAL A 94 7.63 10.24 -0.26
C VAL A 94 6.76 9.01 -0.44
N ILE A 95 6.05 8.92 -1.57
CA ILE A 95 5.11 7.83 -1.83
C ILE A 95 5.60 7.02 -3.02
N SER A 96 5.95 5.76 -2.80
CA SER A 96 6.21 4.79 -3.87
C SER A 96 4.89 4.28 -4.42
N TYR A 97 4.76 4.29 -5.74
CA TYR A 97 3.53 3.88 -6.38
C TYR A 97 3.76 3.35 -7.79
N ARG A 98 2.77 2.65 -8.35
CA ARG A 98 2.83 2.12 -9.71
C ARG A 98 2.03 2.98 -10.68
N SER A 99 2.48 3.08 -11.92
CA SER A 99 1.86 3.93 -12.95
C SER A 99 0.43 3.51 -13.36
N ASP A 100 0.08 2.22 -13.20
CA ASP A 100 -1.24 1.67 -13.51
C ASP A 100 -2.10 1.45 -12.23
N GLY A 101 -1.81 2.17 -11.15
CA GLY A 101 -2.48 2.03 -9.85
C GLY A 101 -3.89 2.62 -9.77
N ILE A 102 -4.61 2.23 -8.71
CA ILE A 102 -5.84 2.88 -8.25
C ILE A 102 -5.55 3.41 -6.83
N PRO A 103 -5.66 4.74 -6.60
CA PRO A 103 -6.04 5.82 -7.54
C PRO A 103 -5.05 6.00 -8.68
N SER A 104 -5.46 6.67 -9.77
CA SER A 104 -4.54 6.98 -10.87
C SER A 104 -3.45 7.96 -10.43
N LYS A 105 -2.37 8.05 -11.22
CA LYS A 105 -1.27 9.01 -10.98
C LYS A 105 -1.81 10.42 -10.77
N GLU A 106 -2.68 10.88 -11.67
CA GLU A 106 -3.23 12.24 -11.66
C GLU A 106 -4.09 12.45 -10.41
N LYS A 107 -4.88 11.43 -10.03
CA LYS A 107 -5.72 11.52 -8.82
C LYS A 107 -4.90 11.52 -7.55
N LEU A 108 -3.82 10.75 -7.49
CA LEU A 108 -2.94 10.76 -6.33
C LEU A 108 -2.18 12.09 -6.21
N GLU A 109 -1.72 12.65 -7.34
CA GLU A 109 -1.09 13.97 -7.40
C GLU A 109 -2.05 15.08 -6.96
N GLU A 110 -3.32 15.01 -7.40
CA GLU A 110 -4.39 15.92 -6.95
C GLU A 110 -4.57 15.86 -5.43
N ILE A 111 -4.64 14.66 -4.85
CA ILE A 111 -4.80 14.49 -3.40
C ILE A 111 -3.60 15.08 -2.66
N ILE A 112 -2.38 14.77 -3.08
CA ILE A 112 -1.17 15.31 -2.43
C ILE A 112 -1.16 16.85 -2.49
N SER A 113 -1.56 17.43 -3.62
CA SER A 113 -1.58 18.87 -3.85
C SER A 113 -2.60 19.63 -2.99
N GLN A 114 -3.55 18.94 -2.36
CA GLN A 114 -4.47 19.56 -1.39
C GLN A 114 -3.78 19.91 -0.07
N TYR A 115 -2.70 19.19 0.26
CA TYR A 115 -2.01 19.28 1.54
C TYR A 115 -0.57 19.78 1.42
N LYS A 116 0.00 19.79 0.21
CA LYS A 116 1.41 20.13 -0.06
C LYS A 116 1.54 21.25 -1.07
N SER A 117 2.43 22.19 -0.78
CA SER A 117 2.70 23.34 -1.66
C SER A 117 3.47 22.94 -2.92
N ASN A 118 4.36 21.98 -2.78
CA ASN A 118 5.22 21.49 -3.86
C ASN A 118 5.04 19.99 -4.01
N VAL A 119 4.63 19.57 -5.21
CA VAL A 119 4.49 18.14 -5.55
C VAL A 119 5.34 17.85 -6.78
N SER A 120 6.21 16.87 -6.68
CA SER A 120 7.00 16.37 -7.81
C SER A 120 6.82 14.88 -7.98
N VAL A 121 6.78 14.42 -9.23
CA VAL A 121 6.64 12.98 -9.55
C VAL A 121 7.83 12.57 -10.38
N LYS A 122 8.59 11.60 -9.87
CA LYS A 122 9.72 10.98 -10.57
C LYS A 122 9.29 9.60 -11.07
N THR A 123 9.64 9.30 -12.32
CA THR A 123 9.41 7.99 -12.91
C THR A 123 10.71 7.22 -12.91
N TYR A 124 10.70 6.07 -12.26
CA TYR A 124 11.78 5.09 -12.34
C TYR A 124 11.37 4.01 -13.32
N GLY A 125 12.20 3.79 -14.36
CA GLY A 125 11.84 2.92 -15.47
C GLY A 125 11.53 1.48 -15.05
N ASN A 126 10.88 0.76 -15.95
CA ASN A 126 10.43 -0.64 -15.94
C ASN A 126 10.70 -1.43 -14.65
N TYR A 127 9.79 -1.35 -13.70
CA TYR A 127 9.79 -2.25 -12.56
C TYR A 127 9.51 -3.67 -13.05
N ARG A 128 10.52 -4.52 -12.99
CA ARG A 128 10.36 -5.93 -13.33
C ARG A 128 10.08 -6.72 -12.05
N TYR A 129 8.82 -6.91 -11.74
CA TYR A 129 8.47 -8.00 -10.84
C TYR A 129 8.97 -9.32 -11.44
N ALA A 130 9.69 -10.11 -10.68
CA ALA A 130 10.28 -11.39 -11.13
C ALA A 130 9.23 -12.34 -11.76
N LEU A 131 7.96 -12.18 -11.42
CA LEU A 131 6.82 -12.98 -11.90
C LEU A 131 5.86 -12.20 -12.81
N SER A 132 6.12 -10.92 -13.11
CA SER A 132 5.23 -10.11 -13.95
C SER A 132 5.54 -10.31 -15.44
N LYS A 133 4.51 -10.62 -16.21
CA LYS A 133 4.56 -10.62 -17.66
C LYS A 133 4.36 -9.21 -18.26
N ASN A 134 4.03 -8.21 -17.46
CA ASN A 134 3.80 -6.83 -17.90
C ASN A 134 5.13 -6.08 -18.00
N LYS A 135 5.46 -5.62 -19.20
CA LYS A 135 6.69 -4.87 -19.52
C LYS A 135 6.50 -3.36 -19.53
N LYS A 136 5.31 -2.86 -19.18
CA LYS A 136 4.93 -1.44 -19.36
C LYS A 136 4.67 -0.67 -18.06
N ASP A 137 4.68 -1.34 -16.91
CA ASP A 137 4.42 -0.68 -15.65
C ASP A 137 5.70 0.01 -15.16
N GLU A 138 5.58 1.27 -14.82
CA GLU A 138 6.65 2.11 -14.29
C GLU A 138 6.43 2.30 -12.79
N GLU A 139 7.51 2.41 -12.06
CA GLU A 139 7.48 2.85 -10.68
C GLU A 139 7.50 4.37 -10.63
N LEU A 140 6.59 4.92 -9.84
CA LEU A 140 6.46 6.35 -9.60
C LEU A 140 6.88 6.66 -8.16
N LEU A 141 7.58 7.75 -7.99
CA LEU A 141 7.86 8.31 -6.68
C LEU A 141 7.26 9.71 -6.61
N PHE A 142 6.25 9.89 -5.80
CA PHE A 142 5.68 11.19 -5.48
C PHE A 142 6.44 11.78 -4.30
N ILE A 143 6.79 13.05 -4.40
CA ILE A 143 7.44 13.80 -3.32
C ILE A 143 6.59 15.03 -3.08
N GLY A 144 6.09 15.19 -1.84
CA GLY A 144 5.29 16.33 -1.38
C GLY A 144 6.01 17.08 -0.26
N GLU A 145 6.17 18.40 -0.43
CA GLU A 145 6.82 19.33 0.51
C GLU A 145 5.88 20.49 0.84
#